data_436b18ea00599cae27e037e52267005e
#
_entry.id   436b18ea00599cae27e037e52267005e
#
_cell.length_a   1.000
_cell.length_b   1.000
_cell.length_c   1.000
_cell.angle_alpha   90.00
_cell.angle_beta   90.00
_cell.angle_gamma   90.00
#
_symmetry.space_group_name_H-M   'P 1'
#
loop_
_entity.id
_entity.type
_entity.pdbx_description
1 polymer ?
#
loop_
_entity_poly.entity_id
_entity_poly.type
_entity_poly.pdbx_seq_one_letter_code
_entity_poly.pdbx_strand_id
1 'polypeptide(L)'
;DLLPVHPEVNALQSGMRKLSGDYIQEAEKQGHSEDVCTYVKCDIGMLKKGNIGPTGEKLPPPDLLLLSYTGCFTFMKWFELLKQEYGCPVVMLQVPYQADGTITASQREFVARQLREVVVPALEEVSGKKLDEDRLKELLASSARAEDDLVYVWESAKHRPSPIDAYFGGVYYIGPIFTAF
;
A
#
# COMPACT_ATOMS: atom_id res chain seq x y z
N ASP A 1 -17.83 4.06 6.70
CA ASP A 1 -16.47 3.57 6.94
C ASP A 1 -15.80 3.32 5.58
N LEU A 2 -14.50 3.59 5.47
CA LEU A 2 -13.71 3.31 4.27
C LEU A 2 -13.21 1.87 4.33
N LEU A 3 -13.18 1.21 3.18
CA LEU A 3 -12.58 -0.12 3.02
C LEU A 3 -11.26 0.05 2.27
N PRO A 4 -10.11 -0.06 2.94
CA PRO A 4 -8.83 -0.01 2.25
C PRO A 4 -8.57 -1.31 1.48
N VAL A 5 -8.11 -1.18 0.24
CA VAL A 5 -7.65 -2.30 -0.59
C VAL A 5 -6.23 -1.98 -1.05
N HIS A 6 -5.30 -2.89 -0.77
CA HIS A 6 -3.89 -2.72 -1.08
C HIS A 6 -3.50 -3.62 -2.26
N PRO A 7 -3.28 -3.07 -3.46
CA PRO A 7 -2.92 -3.88 -4.63
C PRO A 7 -1.62 -4.66 -4.43
N GLU A 8 -0.66 -4.13 -3.66
CA GLU A 8 0.58 -4.83 -3.31
C GLU A 8 0.31 -6.11 -2.49
N VAL A 9 -0.61 -6.04 -1.52
CA VAL A 9 -0.99 -7.18 -0.70
C VAL A 9 -1.68 -8.25 -1.55
N ASN A 10 -2.55 -7.85 -2.46
CA ASN A 10 -3.19 -8.77 -3.40
C ASN A 10 -2.17 -9.46 -4.32
N ALA A 11 -1.19 -8.71 -4.83
CA ALA A 11 -0.12 -9.26 -5.65
C ALA A 11 0.75 -10.25 -4.86
N LEU A 12 1.12 -9.91 -3.62
CA LEU A 12 1.84 -10.80 -2.73
C LEU A 12 1.08 -12.09 -2.44
N GLN A 13 -0.18 -11.99 -2.06
CA GLN A 13 -1.04 -13.15 -1.81
C GLN A 13 -1.22 -14.02 -3.05
N SER A 14 -1.30 -13.42 -4.24
CA SER A 14 -1.34 -14.16 -5.51
C SER A 14 -0.05 -14.96 -5.73
N GLY A 15 1.11 -14.40 -5.38
CA GLY A 15 2.39 -15.11 -5.40
C GLY A 15 2.43 -16.29 -4.43
N MET A 16 2.02 -16.07 -3.19
CA MET A 16 1.96 -17.13 -2.16
C MET A 16 1.04 -18.28 -2.55
N ARG A 17 -0.07 -17.98 -3.23
CA ARG A 17 -1.04 -18.97 -3.72
C ARG A 17 -0.69 -19.56 -5.09
N LYS A 18 0.46 -19.17 -5.66
CA LYS A 18 0.93 -19.63 -7.00
C LYS A 18 -0.01 -19.26 -8.15
N LEU A 19 -0.75 -18.16 -8.01
CA LEU A 19 -1.66 -17.63 -9.05
C LEU A 19 -1.00 -16.54 -9.89
N SER A 20 0.11 -15.96 -9.42
CA SER A 20 0.75 -14.80 -10.06
C SER A 20 1.25 -15.06 -11.47
N GLY A 21 1.67 -16.28 -11.80
CA GLY A 21 2.16 -16.64 -13.13
C GLY A 21 1.15 -16.33 -14.23
N ASP A 22 -0.10 -16.75 -14.05
CA ASP A 22 -1.19 -16.51 -15.01
C ASP A 22 -1.52 -15.01 -15.15
N TYR A 23 -1.47 -14.25 -14.05
CA TYR A 23 -1.73 -12.82 -14.08
C TYR A 23 -0.59 -12.05 -14.75
N ILE A 24 0.67 -12.42 -14.46
CA ILE A 24 1.85 -11.81 -15.11
C ILE A 24 1.80 -12.04 -16.62
N GLN A 25 1.54 -13.27 -17.07
CA GLN A 25 1.40 -13.57 -18.49
C GLN A 25 0.27 -12.79 -19.15
N GLU A 26 -0.84 -12.58 -18.45
CA GLU A 26 -1.95 -11.79 -18.99
C GLU A 26 -1.55 -10.33 -19.18
N ALA A 27 -0.83 -9.73 -18.21
CA ALA A 27 -0.32 -8.37 -18.32
C ALA A 27 0.69 -8.24 -19.48
N GLU A 28 1.57 -9.22 -19.67
CA GLU A 28 2.54 -9.26 -20.77
C GLU A 28 1.87 -9.35 -22.14
N LYS A 29 0.77 -10.11 -22.28
CA LYS A 29 -0.07 -10.11 -23.49
C LYS A 29 -0.69 -8.74 -23.79
N GLN A 30 -0.91 -7.91 -22.77
CA GLN A 30 -1.38 -6.54 -22.94
C GLN A 30 -0.25 -5.55 -23.31
N GLY A 31 0.98 -6.03 -23.46
CA GLY A 31 2.14 -5.23 -23.87
C GLY A 31 3.00 -4.70 -22.72
N HIS A 32 2.77 -5.15 -21.48
CA HIS A 32 3.66 -4.82 -20.37
C HIS A 32 4.96 -5.59 -20.48
N SER A 33 6.12 -4.88 -20.42
CA SER A 33 7.44 -5.48 -20.53
C SER A 33 7.72 -6.49 -19.40
N GLU A 34 8.55 -7.48 -19.69
CA GLU A 34 9.08 -8.42 -18.70
C GLU A 34 9.80 -7.70 -17.53
N ASP A 35 10.43 -6.54 -17.82
CA ASP A 35 11.17 -5.75 -16.83
C ASP A 35 10.28 -4.95 -15.87
N VAL A 36 8.96 -4.84 -16.13
CA VAL A 36 8.04 -4.17 -15.23
C VAL A 36 7.88 -4.98 -13.95
N CYS A 37 7.80 -4.26 -12.81
CA CYS A 37 7.59 -4.86 -11.50
C CYS A 37 6.47 -5.92 -11.53
N THR A 38 6.76 -7.10 -10.98
CA THR A 38 5.83 -8.23 -10.98
C THR A 38 4.56 -7.95 -10.17
N TYR A 39 4.61 -7.06 -9.18
CA TYR A 39 3.42 -6.66 -8.43
C TYR A 39 2.44 -5.91 -9.34
N VAL A 40 2.94 -4.97 -10.14
CA VAL A 40 2.13 -4.24 -11.11
C VAL A 40 1.52 -5.19 -12.15
N LYS A 41 2.35 -6.05 -12.74
CA LYS A 41 1.87 -7.03 -13.73
C LYS A 41 0.82 -7.97 -13.13
N CYS A 42 1.02 -8.42 -11.90
CA CYS A 42 0.06 -9.27 -11.21
C CYS A 42 -1.30 -8.59 -11.01
N ASP A 43 -1.30 -7.33 -10.55
CA ASP A 43 -2.53 -6.57 -10.34
C ASP A 43 -3.25 -6.26 -11.67
N ILE A 44 -2.53 -5.77 -12.67
CA ILE A 44 -3.11 -5.49 -14.00
C ILE A 44 -3.63 -6.76 -14.66
N GLY A 45 -2.89 -7.86 -14.58
CA GLY A 45 -3.35 -9.14 -15.10
C GLY A 45 -4.58 -9.68 -14.39
N MET A 46 -4.64 -9.55 -13.07
CA MET A 46 -5.80 -9.88 -12.26
C MET A 46 -7.03 -9.06 -12.69
N LEU A 47 -6.85 -7.75 -12.85
CA LEU A 47 -7.88 -6.84 -13.34
C LEU A 47 -8.43 -7.28 -14.71
N LYS A 48 -7.56 -7.60 -15.66
CA LYS A 48 -7.94 -8.07 -17.00
C LYS A 48 -8.61 -9.46 -17.01
N LYS A 49 -8.38 -10.27 -16.01
CA LYS A 49 -9.03 -11.57 -15.79
C LYS A 49 -10.33 -11.48 -14.96
N GLY A 50 -10.96 -10.32 -14.91
CA GLY A 50 -12.26 -10.11 -14.26
C GLY A 50 -12.17 -9.58 -12.85
N ASN A 51 -10.99 -9.15 -12.42
CA ASN A 51 -10.73 -8.56 -11.11
C ASN A 51 -11.10 -9.49 -9.94
N ILE A 52 -10.78 -10.76 -10.11
CA ILE A 52 -10.95 -11.76 -9.05
C ILE A 52 -9.69 -11.79 -8.21
N GLY A 53 -9.82 -11.46 -6.95
CA GLY A 53 -8.73 -11.41 -5.99
C GLY A 53 -8.15 -12.80 -5.66
N PRO A 54 -7.03 -12.87 -4.97
CA PRO A 54 -6.35 -14.13 -4.66
C PRO A 54 -7.16 -15.07 -3.77
N THR A 55 -8.21 -14.57 -3.12
CA THR A 55 -9.16 -15.37 -2.33
C THR A 55 -10.33 -15.92 -3.14
N GLY A 56 -10.45 -15.56 -4.41
CA GLY A 56 -11.53 -15.96 -5.30
C GLY A 56 -12.72 -15.00 -5.31
N GLU A 57 -12.65 -13.89 -4.58
CA GLU A 57 -13.69 -12.89 -4.55
C GLU A 57 -13.43 -11.77 -5.55
N LYS A 58 -14.50 -11.22 -6.12
CA LYS A 58 -14.40 -10.06 -7.00
C LYS A 58 -14.06 -8.83 -6.18
N LEU A 59 -12.97 -8.16 -6.54
CA LEU A 59 -12.60 -6.90 -5.89
C LEU A 59 -13.53 -5.79 -6.34
N PRO A 60 -14.01 -4.94 -5.41
CA PRO A 60 -14.82 -3.78 -5.78
C PRO A 60 -13.98 -2.76 -6.55
N PRO A 61 -14.59 -1.99 -7.47
CA PRO A 61 -13.91 -0.84 -8.05
C PRO A 61 -13.62 0.19 -6.95
N PRO A 62 -12.47 0.88 -7.00
CA PRO A 62 -12.15 1.92 -6.04
C PRO A 62 -12.96 3.20 -6.30
N ASP A 63 -13.40 3.85 -5.24
CA ASP A 63 -13.97 5.21 -5.29
C ASP A 63 -12.87 6.28 -5.30
N LEU A 64 -11.71 5.95 -4.75
CA LEU A 64 -10.53 6.80 -4.67
C LEU A 64 -9.26 5.96 -4.71
N LEU A 65 -8.26 6.41 -5.45
CA LEU A 65 -6.90 5.89 -5.41
C LEU A 65 -6.03 6.80 -4.55
N LEU A 66 -5.54 6.30 -3.44
CA LEU A 66 -4.64 7.02 -2.55
C LEU A 66 -3.22 6.44 -2.68
N LEU A 67 -2.28 7.26 -3.11
CA LEU A 67 -0.89 6.90 -3.33
C LEU A 67 0.02 7.70 -2.38
N SER A 68 0.85 7.01 -1.62
CA SER A 68 1.98 7.62 -0.92
C SER A 68 3.25 7.43 -1.76
N TYR A 69 3.84 8.54 -2.22
CA TYR A 69 5.10 8.49 -2.95
C TYR A 69 6.29 8.60 -1.99
N THR A 70 6.97 7.48 -1.82
CA THR A 70 8.13 7.33 -0.94
C THR A 70 9.41 6.94 -1.68
N GLY A 71 9.45 7.10 -3.01
CA GLY A 71 10.65 6.87 -3.83
C GLY A 71 10.52 5.81 -4.92
N CYS A 72 9.44 5.04 -4.98
CA CYS A 72 9.23 4.07 -6.05
C CYS A 72 8.45 4.67 -7.22
N PHE A 73 9.12 4.99 -8.32
CA PHE A 73 8.48 5.52 -9.53
C PHE A 73 7.44 4.59 -10.15
N THR A 74 7.57 3.28 -9.93
CA THR A 74 6.63 2.28 -10.43
C THR A 74 5.22 2.53 -9.91
N PHE A 75 5.07 2.95 -8.65
CA PHE A 75 3.76 3.26 -8.08
C PHE A 75 3.04 4.39 -8.83
N MET A 76 3.76 5.42 -9.26
CA MET A 76 3.16 6.52 -10.00
C MET A 76 2.53 6.02 -11.31
N LYS A 77 3.28 5.21 -12.07
CA LYS A 77 2.79 4.65 -13.33
C LYS A 77 1.69 3.61 -13.13
N TRP A 78 1.78 2.82 -12.08
CA TRP A 78 0.75 1.87 -11.71
C TRP A 78 -0.58 2.56 -11.43
N PHE A 79 -0.57 3.59 -10.58
CA PHE A 79 -1.78 4.34 -10.23
C PHE A 79 -2.32 5.18 -11.39
N GLU A 80 -1.49 5.62 -12.33
CA GLU A 80 -1.96 6.21 -13.60
C GLU A 80 -2.75 5.19 -14.44
N LEU A 81 -2.29 3.95 -14.53
CA LEU A 81 -3.02 2.87 -15.22
C LEU A 81 -4.34 2.55 -14.51
N LEU A 82 -4.33 2.41 -13.19
CA LEU A 82 -5.55 2.17 -12.42
C LEU A 82 -6.55 3.33 -12.58
N LYS A 83 -6.08 4.58 -12.59
CA LYS A 83 -6.93 5.74 -12.89
C LYS A 83 -7.60 5.64 -14.26
N GLN A 84 -6.88 5.21 -15.28
CA GLN A 84 -7.43 5.04 -16.63
C GLN A 84 -8.48 3.92 -16.67
N GLU A 85 -8.24 2.82 -15.96
CA GLU A 85 -9.15 1.68 -15.93
C GLU A 85 -10.43 1.96 -15.15
N TYR A 86 -10.33 2.62 -14.01
CA TYR A 86 -11.47 2.84 -13.12
C TYR A 86 -12.16 4.20 -13.28
N GLY A 87 -11.47 5.17 -13.85
CA GLY A 87 -12.01 6.53 -14.01
C GLY A 87 -12.20 7.29 -12.70
N CYS A 88 -11.62 6.82 -11.60
CA CYS A 88 -11.74 7.44 -10.28
C CYS A 88 -10.61 8.45 -10.00
N PRO A 89 -10.80 9.37 -9.03
CA PRO A 89 -9.77 10.33 -8.65
C PRO A 89 -8.53 9.64 -8.05
N VAL A 90 -7.37 10.30 -8.24
CA VAL A 90 -6.11 9.90 -7.60
C VAL A 90 -5.64 11.03 -6.70
N VAL A 91 -5.34 10.70 -5.46
CA VAL A 91 -4.68 11.58 -4.49
C VAL A 91 -3.31 11.04 -4.20
N MET A 92 -2.28 11.88 -4.36
CA MET A 92 -0.90 11.52 -4.09
C MET A 92 -0.34 12.33 -2.93
N LEU A 93 0.09 11.63 -1.87
CA LEU A 93 0.84 12.19 -0.77
C LEU A 93 2.34 12.12 -1.11
N GLN A 94 2.97 13.26 -1.27
CA GLN A 94 4.40 13.34 -1.54
C GLN A 94 5.19 13.41 -0.25
N VAL A 95 6.12 12.47 -0.05
CA VAL A 95 7.03 12.47 1.09
C VAL A 95 8.41 12.90 0.60
N PRO A 96 9.00 13.98 1.14
CA PRO A 96 10.32 14.44 0.73
C PRO A 96 11.39 13.38 1.00
N TYR A 97 12.29 13.19 0.04
CA TYR A 97 13.44 12.30 0.24
C TYR A 97 14.40 12.85 1.30
N GLN A 98 14.88 11.96 2.17
CA GLN A 98 15.83 12.27 3.24
C GLN A 98 17.14 11.53 3.00
N ALA A 99 18.19 12.26 2.65
CA ALA A 99 19.50 11.67 2.39
C ALA A 99 20.27 11.33 3.69
N ASP A 100 20.06 12.12 4.74
CA ASP A 100 20.78 12.04 6.02
C ASP A 100 19.90 11.64 7.22
N GLY A 101 18.63 11.33 6.98
CA GLY A 101 17.66 11.02 8.02
C GLY A 101 17.15 12.21 8.81
N THR A 102 17.57 13.44 8.46
CA THR A 102 17.13 14.65 9.15
C THR A 102 15.87 15.23 8.53
N ILE A 103 14.82 15.38 9.31
CA ILE A 103 13.54 15.96 8.87
C ILE A 103 13.49 17.42 9.31
N THR A 104 13.49 18.34 8.36
CA THR A 104 13.36 19.77 8.61
C THR A 104 11.91 20.17 8.97
N ALA A 105 11.74 21.30 9.65
CA ALA A 105 10.42 21.83 9.95
C ALA A 105 9.58 22.11 8.69
N SER A 106 10.21 22.61 7.61
CA SER A 106 9.53 22.87 6.34
C SER A 106 9.04 21.59 5.64
N GLN A 107 9.81 20.51 5.69
CA GLN A 107 9.41 19.22 5.14
C GLN A 107 8.24 18.61 5.93
N ARG A 108 8.28 18.71 7.24
CA ARG A 108 7.17 18.27 8.10
C ARG A 108 5.90 19.06 7.81
N GLU A 109 5.99 20.38 7.71
CA GLU A 109 4.85 21.23 7.36
C GLU A 109 4.32 20.94 5.94
N PHE A 110 5.22 20.67 4.99
CA PHE A 110 4.83 20.26 3.62
C PHE A 110 3.95 19.01 3.62
N VAL A 111 4.33 17.96 4.35
CA VAL A 111 3.53 16.74 4.47
C VAL A 111 2.23 17.01 5.23
N ALA A 112 2.30 17.71 6.36
CA ALA A 112 1.13 18.01 7.17
C ALA A 112 0.08 18.83 6.40
N ARG A 113 0.51 19.78 5.57
CA ARG A 113 -0.38 20.56 4.73
C ARG A 113 -1.07 19.71 3.67
N GLN A 114 -0.35 18.79 3.00
CA GLN A 114 -0.98 17.88 2.06
C GLN A 114 -2.05 16.99 2.74
N LEU A 115 -1.76 16.51 3.95
CA LEU A 115 -2.75 15.75 4.72
C LEU A 115 -4.01 16.59 4.99
N ARG A 116 -3.86 17.83 5.46
CA ARG A 116 -4.97 18.71 5.82
C ARG A 116 -5.75 19.23 4.60
N GLU A 117 -5.06 19.58 3.53
CA GLU A 117 -5.66 20.31 2.41
C GLU A 117 -6.06 19.41 1.23
N VAL A 118 -5.50 18.20 1.14
CA VAL A 118 -5.72 17.30 0.00
C VAL A 118 -6.25 15.94 0.44
N VAL A 119 -5.52 15.22 1.31
CA VAL A 119 -5.85 13.83 1.64
C VAL A 119 -7.13 13.76 2.47
N VAL A 120 -7.20 14.50 3.57
CA VAL A 120 -8.38 14.47 4.45
C VAL A 120 -9.64 14.92 3.72
N PRO A 121 -9.66 16.06 2.98
CA PRO A 121 -10.85 16.45 2.21
C PRO A 121 -11.31 15.40 1.20
N ALA A 122 -10.39 14.76 0.47
CA ALA A 122 -10.74 13.72 -0.47
C ALA A 122 -11.35 12.47 0.20
N LEU A 123 -10.82 12.07 1.36
CA LEU A 123 -11.38 10.96 2.14
C LEU A 123 -12.73 11.32 2.76
N GLU A 124 -12.93 12.56 3.20
CA GLU A 124 -14.22 13.07 3.67
C GLU A 124 -15.28 13.08 2.56
N GLU A 125 -14.89 13.49 1.35
CA GLU A 125 -15.78 13.50 0.19
C GLU A 125 -16.28 12.09 -0.14
N VAL A 126 -15.37 11.12 -0.23
CA VAL A 126 -15.70 9.72 -0.56
C VAL A 126 -16.49 9.05 0.56
N SER A 127 -16.11 9.28 1.82
CA SER A 127 -16.78 8.63 2.96
C SER A 127 -18.10 9.29 3.37
N GLY A 128 -18.32 10.55 3.01
CA GLY A 128 -19.42 11.37 3.51
C GLY A 128 -19.30 11.72 4.99
N LYS A 129 -18.15 11.48 5.63
CA LYS A 129 -17.91 11.69 7.06
C LYS A 129 -16.78 12.68 7.28
N LYS A 130 -16.85 13.43 8.36
CA LYS A 130 -15.75 14.30 8.80
C LYS A 130 -14.70 13.52 9.59
N LEU A 131 -13.45 13.98 9.50
CA LEU A 131 -12.37 13.43 10.30
C LEU A 131 -12.67 13.60 11.79
N ASP A 132 -12.58 12.52 12.53
CA ASP A 132 -12.61 12.49 13.99
C ASP A 132 -11.16 12.53 14.51
N GLU A 133 -10.71 13.71 14.93
CA GLU A 133 -9.33 13.91 15.40
C GLU A 133 -9.03 13.16 16.71
N ASP A 134 -10.00 13.00 17.58
CA ASP A 134 -9.79 12.30 18.85
C ASP A 134 -9.65 10.81 18.59
N ARG A 135 -10.48 10.28 17.70
CA ARG A 135 -10.33 8.89 17.25
C ARG A 135 -9.00 8.67 16.51
N LEU A 136 -8.55 9.62 15.70
CA LEU A 136 -7.23 9.56 15.05
C LEU A 136 -6.11 9.48 16.09
N LYS A 137 -6.13 10.31 17.13
CA LYS A 137 -5.14 10.28 18.22
C LYS A 137 -5.09 8.92 18.93
N GLU A 138 -6.26 8.34 19.22
CA GLU A 138 -6.35 6.99 19.81
C GLU A 138 -5.71 5.93 18.91
N LEU A 139 -6.01 5.97 17.61
CA LEU A 139 -5.45 5.05 16.64
C LEU A 139 -3.93 5.21 16.52
N LEU A 140 -3.42 6.44 16.43
CA LEU A 140 -1.99 6.71 16.40
C LEU A 140 -1.27 6.19 17.66
N ALA A 141 -1.88 6.37 18.85
CA ALA A 141 -1.32 5.83 20.08
C ALA A 141 -1.32 4.29 20.10
N SER A 142 -2.32 3.67 19.49
CA SER A 142 -2.36 2.21 19.33
C SER A 142 -1.32 1.72 18.33
N SER A 143 -1.16 2.43 17.20
CA SER A 143 -0.16 2.14 16.18
C SER A 143 1.26 2.21 16.74
N ALA A 144 1.57 3.26 17.51
CA ALA A 144 2.88 3.39 18.16
C ALA A 144 3.21 2.21 19.08
N ARG A 145 2.23 1.73 19.85
CA ARG A 145 2.44 0.51 20.67
C ARG A 145 2.68 -0.73 19.82
N ALA A 146 1.94 -0.88 18.71
CA ALA A 146 2.13 -2.00 17.80
C ALA A 146 3.50 -1.96 17.12
N GLU A 147 4.04 -0.76 16.81
CA GLU A 147 5.41 -0.60 16.30
C GLU A 147 6.45 -1.05 17.33
N ASP A 148 6.27 -0.69 18.60
CA ASP A 148 7.17 -1.13 19.68
C ASP A 148 7.16 -2.67 19.81
N ASP A 149 5.99 -3.30 19.76
CA ASP A 149 5.85 -4.77 19.77
C ASP A 149 6.51 -5.41 18.54
N LEU A 150 6.38 -4.76 17.37
CA LEU A 150 7.01 -5.20 16.14
C LEU A 150 8.54 -5.15 16.23
N VAL A 151 9.08 -4.06 16.74
CA VAL A 151 10.52 -3.91 16.99
C VAL A 151 11.00 -5.01 17.94
N TYR A 152 10.26 -5.29 19.02
CA TYR A 152 10.59 -6.37 19.95
C TYR A 152 10.67 -7.75 19.26
N VAL A 153 9.71 -8.05 18.37
CA VAL A 153 9.74 -9.30 17.59
C VAL A 153 10.96 -9.33 16.66
N TRP A 154 11.28 -8.24 15.96
CA TRP A 154 12.48 -8.16 15.12
C TRP A 154 13.78 -8.30 15.89
N GLU A 155 13.87 -7.73 17.10
CA GLU A 155 15.01 -7.87 17.99
C GLU A 155 15.27 -9.34 18.37
N SER A 156 14.23 -10.19 18.39
CA SER A 156 14.38 -11.62 18.65
C SER A 156 15.27 -12.34 17.62
N ALA A 157 15.42 -11.79 16.41
CA ALA A 157 16.31 -12.34 15.39
C ALA A 157 17.80 -12.37 15.79
N LYS A 158 18.19 -11.62 16.84
CA LYS A 158 19.55 -11.63 17.41
C LYS A 158 19.88 -12.93 18.14
N HIS A 159 18.89 -13.72 18.54
CA HIS A 159 19.12 -14.98 19.24
C HIS A 159 19.75 -16.05 18.32
N ARG A 160 20.48 -16.98 18.89
CA ARG A 160 21.07 -18.11 18.18
C ARG A 160 20.68 -19.44 18.86
N PRO A 161 19.85 -20.26 18.19
CA PRO A 161 19.27 -20.06 16.86
C PRO A 161 18.25 -18.93 16.83
N SER A 162 18.10 -18.24 15.66
CA SER A 162 17.09 -17.22 15.48
C SER A 162 15.69 -17.84 15.44
N PRO A 163 14.69 -17.30 16.18
CA PRO A 163 13.32 -17.79 16.13
C PRO A 163 12.57 -17.36 14.86
N ILE A 164 13.07 -16.36 14.14
CA ILE A 164 12.49 -15.85 12.90
C ILE A 164 13.54 -15.79 11.78
N ASP A 165 13.10 -15.88 10.55
CA ASP A 165 13.93 -15.77 9.36
C ASP A 165 13.51 -14.59 8.48
N ALA A 166 14.26 -14.34 7.40
CA ALA A 166 13.97 -13.27 6.45
C ALA A 166 12.62 -13.46 5.74
N TYR A 167 12.19 -14.71 5.54
CA TYR A 167 10.90 -15.01 4.94
C TYR A 167 9.74 -14.59 5.86
N PHE A 168 9.85 -14.88 7.14
CA PHE A 168 8.89 -14.40 8.14
C PHE A 168 8.79 -12.87 8.08
N GLY A 169 9.93 -12.16 8.10
CA GLY A 169 9.99 -10.71 8.00
C GLY A 169 9.37 -10.17 6.72
N GLY A 170 9.73 -10.74 5.56
CA GLY A 170 9.28 -10.23 4.26
C GLY A 170 7.85 -10.58 3.89
N VAL A 171 7.31 -11.69 4.38
CA VAL A 171 5.99 -12.20 3.93
C VAL A 171 4.92 -12.00 5.00
N TYR A 172 5.17 -12.42 6.23
CA TYR A 172 4.15 -12.35 7.29
C TYR A 172 3.96 -10.95 7.85
N TYR A 173 4.99 -10.11 7.77
CA TYR A 173 4.92 -8.73 8.27
C TYR A 173 4.37 -7.72 7.28
N ILE A 174 4.54 -7.92 5.98
CA ILE A 174 4.01 -6.97 4.98
C ILE A 174 2.50 -6.82 5.10
N GLY A 175 1.77 -7.91 5.28
CA GLY A 175 0.32 -7.86 5.44
C GLY A 175 -0.13 -6.98 6.63
N PRO A 176 0.33 -7.24 7.87
CA PRO A 176 0.04 -6.40 9.03
C PRO A 176 0.51 -4.95 8.88
N ILE A 177 1.67 -4.69 8.30
CA ILE A 177 2.16 -3.33 8.07
C ILE A 177 1.18 -2.54 7.21
N PHE A 178 0.69 -3.09 6.11
CA PHE A 178 -0.25 -2.40 5.23
C PHE A 178 -1.69 -2.31 5.79
N THR A 179 -2.04 -3.13 6.77
CA THR A 179 -3.42 -3.17 7.30
C THR A 179 -3.57 -2.57 8.68
N ALA A 180 -2.49 -2.37 9.41
CA ALA A 180 -2.49 -1.93 10.81
C ALA A 180 -1.82 -0.57 11.06
N PHE A 181 -1.09 -0.03 10.06
CA PHE A 181 -0.37 1.24 10.20
C PHE A 181 -0.80 2.29 9.19
#